data_22bb566391ad79cdc70aff804a654c79
#
_entry.id   22bb566391ad79cdc70aff804a654c79
#
_cell.length_a   1.000
_cell.length_b   1.000
_cell.length_c   1.000
_cell.angle_alpha   90.00
_cell.angle_beta   90.00
_cell.angle_gamma   90.00
#
_symmetry.space_group_name_H-M   'P 1'
#
loop_
_entity.id
_entity.type
_entity.pdbx_description
1 polymer ?
#
loop_
_entity_poly.entity_id
_entity_poly.type
_entity_poly.pdbx_seq_one_letter_code
_entity_poly.pdbx_strand_id
1 'polypeptide(L)'
;NDSSIIRRIMMINPEDLAVLNQIPDRQSKTSKFLLELPLIGTLVYNILNSRPNIDLAFTEKYLHNPFHVDTELEDLYYESSHLENGAGKYLLASITGKYIYCNISHALKTIDNSIYILEGDSEPRARESVALYTSINPAIESEMIKSTKHLPQIEAPEQVLEAVNIFFAS
;
A
#
# COMPACT_ATOMS: atom_id res chain seq x y z
N ASN A 1 10.60 -17.54 -14.84
CA ASN A 1 9.93 -16.28 -15.21
C ASN A 1 9.52 -16.38 -16.66
N ASP A 2 8.23 -16.39 -16.92
CA ASP A 2 7.73 -16.32 -18.28
C ASP A 2 7.39 -14.85 -18.61
N SER A 3 8.42 -14.11 -19.03
CA SER A 3 8.28 -12.70 -19.45
C SER A 3 7.37 -12.49 -20.63
N SER A 4 6.92 -13.60 -21.28
CA SER A 4 5.98 -13.54 -22.41
C SER A 4 4.55 -13.19 -21.95
N ILE A 5 4.20 -13.45 -20.70
CA ILE A 5 2.85 -13.22 -20.14
C ILE A 5 2.71 -11.78 -19.61
N ILE A 6 3.71 -11.29 -18.90
CA ILE A 6 3.72 -9.94 -18.33
C ILE A 6 4.88 -9.18 -18.98
N ARG A 7 4.60 -8.10 -19.67
CA ARG A 7 5.62 -7.27 -20.31
C ARG A 7 6.00 -6.05 -19.51
N ARG A 8 5.04 -5.43 -18.83
CA ARG A 8 5.20 -4.16 -18.11
C ARG A 8 4.55 -4.25 -16.75
N ILE A 9 5.16 -3.62 -15.77
CA ILE A 9 4.70 -3.59 -14.38
C ILE A 9 4.68 -2.13 -13.95
N MET A 10 3.52 -1.64 -13.50
CA MET A 10 3.41 -0.35 -12.84
C MET A 10 3.10 -0.59 -11.36
N MET A 11 3.81 0.11 -10.50
CA MET A 11 3.59 0.10 -9.05
C MET A 11 3.24 1.52 -8.61
N ILE A 12 2.16 1.66 -7.84
CA ILE A 12 1.72 2.93 -7.29
C ILE A 12 1.93 2.86 -5.79
N ASN A 13 2.77 3.74 -5.25
CA ASN A 13 3.20 3.76 -3.86
C ASN A 13 3.52 2.34 -3.32
N PRO A 14 4.50 1.65 -3.90
CA PRO A 14 4.87 0.32 -3.42
C PRO A 14 5.41 0.41 -1.98
N GLU A 15 5.15 -0.65 -1.21
CA GLU A 15 5.65 -0.74 0.16
C GLU A 15 7.19 -0.69 0.19
N ASP A 16 7.75 -0.06 1.22
CA ASP A 16 9.20 0.01 1.43
C ASP A 16 9.81 -1.41 1.49
N LEU A 17 10.87 -1.65 0.73
CA LEU A 17 11.57 -2.94 0.69
C LEU A 17 12.07 -3.37 2.08
N ALA A 18 12.39 -2.42 2.96
CA ALA A 18 12.76 -2.73 4.34
C ALA A 18 11.58 -3.31 5.13
N VAL A 19 10.35 -2.88 4.84
CA VAL A 19 9.12 -3.44 5.42
C VAL A 19 8.83 -4.82 4.84
N LEU A 20 8.92 -4.98 3.51
CA LEU A 20 8.72 -6.26 2.84
C LEU A 20 9.72 -7.35 3.25
N ASN A 21 10.88 -6.94 3.75
CA ASN A 21 11.91 -7.85 4.26
C ASN A 21 11.72 -8.25 5.72
N GLN A 22 10.72 -7.70 6.42
CA GLN A 22 10.47 -8.06 7.81
C GLN A 22 9.94 -9.48 7.91
N ILE A 23 10.40 -10.17 8.96
CA ILE A 23 9.95 -11.53 9.30
C ILE A 23 9.16 -11.51 10.62
N PRO A 24 8.25 -12.47 10.82
CA PRO A 24 7.51 -12.59 12.08
C PRO A 24 8.44 -12.77 13.28
N ASP A 25 8.45 -11.80 14.19
CA ASP A 25 9.12 -11.85 15.49
C ASP A 25 8.14 -12.21 16.62
N ARG A 26 8.63 -12.30 17.86
CA ARG A 26 7.79 -12.67 19.02
C ARG A 26 6.67 -11.66 19.26
N GLN A 27 6.95 -10.37 19.11
CA GLN A 27 5.97 -9.31 19.35
C GLN A 27 4.87 -9.35 18.30
N SER A 28 5.23 -9.41 17.00
CA SER A 28 4.27 -9.46 15.91
C SER A 28 3.40 -10.72 15.95
N LYS A 29 3.96 -11.88 16.34
CA LYS A 29 3.20 -13.13 16.56
C LYS A 29 2.19 -12.98 17.70
N THR A 30 2.57 -12.33 18.79
CA THR A 30 1.66 -12.08 19.92
C THR A 30 0.54 -11.12 19.52
N SER A 31 0.85 -10.04 18.80
CA SER A 31 -0.14 -9.09 18.30
C SER A 31 -1.12 -9.77 17.33
N LYS A 32 -0.62 -10.60 16.42
CA LYS A 32 -1.45 -11.41 15.53
C LYS A 32 -2.41 -12.29 16.33
N PHE A 33 -1.89 -13.05 17.29
CA PHE A 33 -2.71 -13.93 18.13
C PHE A 33 -3.83 -13.17 18.85
N LEU A 34 -3.53 -11.99 19.42
CA LEU A 34 -4.55 -11.16 20.11
C LEU A 34 -5.64 -10.67 19.13
N LEU A 35 -5.27 -10.28 17.92
CA LEU A 35 -6.20 -9.85 16.88
C LEU A 35 -7.07 -11.00 16.35
N GLU A 36 -6.60 -12.24 16.40
CA GLU A 36 -7.37 -13.41 16.00
C GLU A 36 -8.38 -13.87 17.05
N LEU A 37 -8.26 -13.43 18.30
CA LEU A 37 -9.22 -13.79 19.35
C LEU A 37 -10.63 -13.30 18.99
N PRO A 38 -11.66 -14.12 19.23
CA PRO A 38 -13.03 -13.82 18.78
C PRO A 38 -13.59 -12.50 19.34
N LEU A 39 -13.40 -12.24 20.63
CA LEU A 39 -13.95 -11.04 21.29
C LEU A 39 -12.98 -9.85 21.20
N ILE A 40 -11.75 -10.04 21.66
CA ILE A 40 -10.74 -8.97 21.72
C ILE A 40 -10.37 -8.48 20.31
N GLY A 41 -10.09 -9.40 19.40
CA GLY A 41 -9.72 -9.06 18.03
C GLY A 41 -10.84 -8.36 17.29
N THR A 42 -12.08 -8.80 17.46
CA THR A 42 -13.24 -8.14 16.85
C THR A 42 -13.45 -6.73 17.42
N LEU A 43 -13.31 -6.56 18.73
CA LEU A 43 -13.42 -5.25 19.36
C LEU A 43 -12.35 -4.29 18.84
N VAL A 44 -11.08 -4.71 18.84
CA VAL A 44 -9.96 -3.90 18.33
C VAL A 44 -10.16 -3.57 16.85
N TYR A 45 -10.56 -4.55 16.04
CA TYR A 45 -10.82 -4.36 14.62
C TYR A 45 -11.91 -3.32 14.36
N ASN A 46 -13.05 -3.41 15.07
CA ASN A 46 -14.15 -2.46 14.92
C ASN A 46 -13.78 -1.05 15.40
N ILE A 47 -12.95 -0.92 16.43
CA ILE A 47 -12.43 0.39 16.85
C ILE A 47 -11.56 0.98 15.73
N LEU A 48 -10.59 0.22 15.21
CA LEU A 48 -9.68 0.69 14.17
C LEU A 48 -10.40 1.06 12.86
N ASN A 49 -11.47 0.36 12.54
CA ASN A 49 -12.28 0.62 11.34
C ASN A 49 -13.58 1.38 11.65
N SER A 50 -13.66 2.07 12.78
CA SER A 50 -14.75 3.01 13.05
C SER A 50 -14.64 4.24 12.16
N ARG A 51 -15.78 4.89 11.82
CA ARG A 51 -15.79 6.10 10.99
C ARG A 51 -14.81 7.17 11.43
N PRO A 52 -14.73 7.54 12.74
CA PRO A 52 -13.75 8.54 13.18
C PRO A 52 -12.29 8.13 12.94
N ASN A 53 -11.97 6.84 13.04
CA ASN A 53 -10.61 6.36 12.80
C ASN A 53 -10.29 6.24 11.31
N ILE A 54 -11.28 5.96 10.47
CA ILE A 54 -11.14 6.00 9.01
C ILE A 54 -10.86 7.45 8.57
N ASP A 55 -11.69 8.41 9.01
CA ASP A 55 -11.47 9.84 8.76
C ASP A 55 -10.08 10.30 9.21
N LEU A 56 -9.70 9.98 10.44
CA LEU A 56 -8.37 10.30 10.97
C LEU A 56 -7.24 9.67 10.12
N ALA A 57 -7.42 8.44 9.65
CA ALA A 57 -6.42 7.77 8.82
C ALA A 57 -6.29 8.44 7.46
N PHE A 58 -7.38 8.88 6.84
CA PHE A 58 -7.36 9.63 5.60
C PHE A 58 -6.68 10.98 5.77
N THR A 59 -7.09 11.75 6.77
CA THR A 59 -6.60 13.13 6.98
C THR A 59 -5.15 13.17 7.42
N GLU A 60 -4.71 12.26 8.29
CA GLU A 60 -3.36 12.30 8.86
C GLU A 60 -2.35 11.45 8.07
N LYS A 61 -2.79 10.32 7.52
CA LYS A 61 -1.87 9.33 6.99
C LYS A 61 -1.91 9.17 5.48
N TYR A 62 -3.09 9.06 4.89
CA TYR A 62 -3.20 8.62 3.50
C TYR A 62 -3.26 9.73 2.47
N LEU A 63 -3.78 10.91 2.81
CA LEU A 63 -3.94 12.01 1.88
C LEU A 63 -3.02 13.17 2.24
N HIS A 64 -2.51 13.86 1.21
CA HIS A 64 -1.80 15.13 1.35
C HIS A 64 -2.79 16.24 1.70
N ASN A 65 -3.93 16.27 1.02
CA ASN A 65 -4.99 17.25 1.27
C ASN A 65 -6.17 16.57 1.99
N PRO A 66 -6.38 16.86 3.29
CA PRO A 66 -7.47 16.26 4.06
C PRO A 66 -8.87 16.63 3.55
N PHE A 67 -8.99 17.70 2.76
CA PHE A 67 -10.28 18.11 2.15
C PHE A 67 -10.68 17.29 0.92
N HIS A 68 -9.86 16.33 0.47
CA HIS A 68 -10.21 15.37 -0.57
C HIS A 68 -11.01 14.17 -0.07
N VAL A 69 -11.18 14.05 1.25
CA VAL A 69 -12.06 13.02 1.82
C VAL A 69 -13.49 13.50 1.69
N ASP A 70 -14.30 12.75 0.96
CA ASP A 70 -15.75 12.94 0.93
C ASP A 70 -16.46 11.83 1.72
N THR A 71 -17.72 12.10 2.06
CA THR A 71 -18.52 11.16 2.84
C THR A 71 -18.73 9.82 2.09
N GLU A 72 -18.78 9.85 0.76
CA GLU A 72 -18.96 8.64 -0.04
C GLU A 72 -17.73 7.73 0.05
N LEU A 73 -16.52 8.30 0.00
CA LEU A 73 -15.27 7.57 0.17
C LEU A 73 -15.17 6.93 1.57
N GLU A 74 -15.51 7.71 2.62
CA GLU A 74 -15.54 7.18 3.99
C GLU A 74 -16.55 6.04 4.15
N ASP A 75 -17.76 6.21 3.61
CA ASP A 75 -18.79 5.19 3.65
C ASP A 75 -18.36 3.91 2.95
N LEU A 76 -17.75 4.03 1.77
CA LEU A 76 -17.23 2.89 1.02
C LEU A 76 -16.17 2.11 1.82
N TYR A 77 -15.23 2.82 2.46
CA TYR A 77 -14.20 2.17 3.29
C TYR A 77 -14.79 1.56 4.55
N TYR A 78 -15.74 2.24 5.19
CA TYR A 78 -16.42 1.71 6.36
C TYR A 78 -17.19 0.44 6.03
N GLU A 79 -18.02 0.47 4.98
CA GLU A 79 -18.81 -0.68 4.55
C GLU A 79 -17.94 -1.86 4.14
N SER A 80 -16.90 -1.62 3.32
CA SER A 80 -15.99 -2.67 2.86
C SER A 80 -15.23 -3.32 4.01
N SER A 81 -14.84 -2.56 5.04
CA SER A 81 -14.16 -3.11 6.22
C SER A 81 -15.07 -3.98 7.09
N HIS A 82 -16.39 -3.78 7.04
CA HIS A 82 -17.36 -4.52 7.84
C HIS A 82 -18.07 -5.67 7.08
N LEU A 83 -17.68 -5.91 5.82
CA LEU A 83 -18.17 -7.07 5.07
C LEU A 83 -17.82 -8.39 5.81
N GLU A 84 -18.65 -9.41 5.58
CA GLU A 84 -18.45 -10.77 6.11
C GLU A 84 -18.23 -10.82 7.63
N ASN A 85 -19.01 -10.03 8.39
CA ASN A 85 -18.94 -9.97 9.85
C ASN A 85 -17.55 -9.64 10.41
N GLY A 86 -16.80 -8.77 9.72
CA GLY A 86 -15.48 -8.33 10.14
C GLY A 86 -14.38 -9.38 9.91
N ALA A 87 -14.52 -10.23 8.90
CA ALA A 87 -13.49 -11.17 8.49
C ALA A 87 -12.16 -10.48 8.13
N GLY A 88 -12.19 -9.19 7.77
CA GLY A 88 -11.01 -8.34 7.56
C GLY A 88 -10.03 -8.31 8.74
N LYS A 89 -10.47 -8.63 9.96
CA LYS A 89 -9.58 -8.74 11.13
C LYS A 89 -8.45 -9.78 10.93
N TYR A 90 -8.69 -10.85 10.18
CA TYR A 90 -7.67 -11.87 9.91
C TYR A 90 -6.61 -11.36 8.93
N LEU A 91 -7.02 -10.50 7.99
CA LEU A 91 -6.06 -9.78 7.13
C LEU A 91 -5.22 -8.82 7.96
N LEU A 92 -5.87 -7.98 8.80
CA LEU A 92 -5.16 -7.08 9.71
C LEU A 92 -4.20 -7.84 10.64
N ALA A 93 -4.62 -8.97 11.19
CA ALA A 93 -3.79 -9.84 12.00
C ALA A 93 -2.57 -10.37 11.23
N SER A 94 -2.75 -10.73 9.96
CA SER A 94 -1.66 -11.21 9.10
C SER A 94 -0.68 -10.10 8.73
N ILE A 95 -1.14 -8.88 8.46
CA ILE A 95 -0.33 -7.69 8.24
C ILE A 95 0.50 -7.40 9.51
N THR A 96 -0.18 -7.24 10.65
CA THR A 96 0.45 -6.95 11.96
C THR A 96 1.45 -8.04 12.36
N GLY A 97 1.11 -9.29 12.04
CA GLY A 97 1.97 -10.45 12.27
C GLY A 97 3.16 -10.57 11.30
N LYS A 98 3.23 -9.72 10.28
CA LYS A 98 4.25 -9.75 9.20
C LYS A 98 4.22 -11.03 8.34
N TYR A 99 3.06 -11.70 8.26
CA TYR A 99 2.93 -12.95 7.50
C TYR A 99 2.66 -12.75 6.02
N ILE A 100 2.24 -11.56 5.62
CA ILE A 100 2.01 -11.22 4.21
C ILE A 100 3.25 -10.63 3.52
N TYR A 101 4.29 -10.30 4.30
CA TYR A 101 5.50 -9.71 3.75
C TYR A 101 6.35 -10.75 3.04
N CYS A 102 6.92 -10.36 1.92
CA CYS A 102 7.75 -11.22 1.09
C CYS A 102 8.95 -10.43 0.59
N ASN A 103 10.13 -10.98 0.77
CA ASN A 103 11.35 -10.40 0.21
C ASN A 103 11.37 -10.55 -1.32
N ILE A 104 11.11 -9.47 -2.01
CA ILE A 104 11.08 -9.42 -3.48
C ILE A 104 12.42 -8.99 -4.10
N SER A 105 13.45 -8.70 -3.30
CA SER A 105 14.73 -8.15 -3.79
C SER A 105 15.41 -9.04 -4.82
N HIS A 106 15.33 -10.36 -4.67
CA HIS A 106 15.88 -11.28 -5.65
C HIS A 106 15.09 -11.27 -6.96
N ALA A 107 13.78 -11.25 -6.89
CA ALA A 107 12.92 -11.15 -8.07
C ALA A 107 13.17 -9.85 -8.84
N LEU A 108 13.24 -8.71 -8.13
CA LEU A 108 13.55 -7.41 -8.73
C LEU A 108 14.89 -7.38 -9.47
N LYS A 109 15.91 -8.11 -8.98
CA LYS A 109 17.23 -8.20 -9.65
C LYS A 109 17.21 -9.02 -10.94
N THR A 110 16.29 -9.98 -11.04
CA THR A 110 16.28 -10.98 -12.12
C THR A 110 15.19 -10.75 -13.14
N ILE A 111 14.29 -9.81 -12.89
CA ILE A 111 13.19 -9.50 -13.78
C ILE A 111 13.66 -8.59 -14.92
N ASP A 112 13.35 -8.96 -16.16
CA ASP A 112 13.70 -8.21 -17.38
C ASP A 112 12.52 -7.34 -17.89
N ASN A 113 11.44 -7.28 -17.14
CA ASN A 113 10.27 -6.48 -17.47
C ASN A 113 10.54 -4.99 -17.24
N SER A 114 9.92 -4.15 -18.06
CA SER A 114 9.86 -2.71 -17.78
C SER A 114 9.05 -2.48 -16.50
N ILE A 115 9.64 -1.80 -15.53
CA ILE A 115 8.99 -1.47 -14.25
C ILE A 115 8.95 0.05 -14.11
N TYR A 116 7.78 0.58 -13.77
CA TYR A 116 7.56 1.99 -13.53
C TYR A 116 6.93 2.21 -12.15
N ILE A 117 7.53 3.09 -11.36
CA ILE A 117 7.04 3.43 -10.02
C ILE A 117 6.43 4.83 -10.05
N LEU A 118 5.17 4.95 -9.65
CA LEU A 118 4.52 6.21 -9.30
C LEU A 118 4.49 6.34 -7.79
N GLU A 119 4.99 7.48 -7.28
CA GLU A 119 5.04 7.76 -5.85
C GLU A 119 4.46 9.14 -5.56
N GLY A 120 3.74 9.31 -4.46
CA GLY A 120 3.32 10.63 -3.99
C GLY A 120 4.52 11.43 -3.47
N ASP A 121 4.69 12.69 -3.90
CA ASP A 121 5.84 13.50 -3.49
C ASP A 121 5.84 13.90 -2.01
N SER A 122 4.67 13.83 -1.37
CA SER A 122 4.45 14.11 0.05
C SER A 122 4.43 12.84 0.93
N GLU A 123 4.63 11.66 0.33
CA GLU A 123 4.78 10.42 1.10
C GLU A 123 6.09 10.45 1.88
N PRO A 124 6.07 10.20 3.20
CA PRO A 124 7.29 10.11 3.99
C PRO A 124 8.25 9.07 3.41
N ARG A 125 9.51 9.46 3.20
CA ARG A 125 10.56 8.60 2.64
C ARG A 125 10.34 8.13 1.20
N ALA A 126 9.41 8.71 0.44
CA ALA A 126 9.16 8.36 -0.96
C ALA A 126 10.44 8.29 -1.79
N ARG A 127 11.29 9.31 -1.71
CA ARG A 127 12.56 9.36 -2.46
C ARG A 127 13.56 8.28 -2.03
N GLU A 128 13.60 7.96 -0.73
CA GLU A 128 14.47 6.90 -0.20
C GLU A 128 13.98 5.52 -0.66
N SER A 129 12.67 5.31 -0.62
CA SER A 129 12.02 4.08 -1.10
C SER A 129 12.34 3.86 -2.58
N VAL A 130 12.06 4.84 -3.44
CA VAL A 130 12.37 4.77 -4.88
C VAL A 130 13.86 4.54 -5.12
N ALA A 131 14.74 5.26 -4.42
CA ALA A 131 16.19 5.08 -4.54
C ALA A 131 16.64 3.66 -4.19
N LEU A 132 15.97 3.01 -3.22
CA LEU A 132 16.26 1.63 -2.86
C LEU A 132 15.82 0.66 -3.97
N TYR A 133 14.63 0.84 -4.54
CA TYR A 133 14.16 0.05 -5.68
C TYR A 133 15.10 0.17 -6.89
N THR A 134 15.45 1.39 -7.27
CA THR A 134 16.34 1.65 -8.42
C THR A 134 17.77 1.19 -8.18
N SER A 135 18.23 1.17 -6.92
CA SER A 135 19.55 0.58 -6.58
C SER A 135 19.62 -0.93 -6.80
N ILE A 136 18.49 -1.62 -6.66
CA ILE A 136 18.38 -3.07 -6.88
C ILE A 136 18.26 -3.38 -8.37
N ASN A 137 17.45 -2.63 -9.10
CA ASN A 137 17.29 -2.76 -10.53
C ASN A 137 17.32 -1.36 -11.20
N PRO A 138 18.45 -0.98 -11.80
CA PRO A 138 18.61 0.33 -12.43
C PRO A 138 17.72 0.59 -13.67
N ALA A 139 17.04 -0.45 -14.18
CA ALA A 139 16.09 -0.31 -15.27
C ALA A 139 14.68 0.14 -14.80
N ILE A 140 14.48 0.27 -13.48
CA ILE A 140 13.24 0.81 -12.91
C ILE A 140 13.18 2.31 -13.15
N GLU A 141 12.14 2.76 -13.84
CA GLU A 141 11.81 4.16 -14.00
C GLU A 141 10.85 4.61 -12.90
N SER A 142 10.85 5.90 -12.56
CA SER A 142 9.97 6.42 -11.50
C SER A 142 9.56 7.85 -11.75
N GLU A 143 8.37 8.20 -11.26
CA GLU A 143 7.83 9.55 -11.29
C GLU A 143 7.20 9.89 -9.93
N MET A 144 7.36 11.15 -9.50
CA MET A 144 6.73 11.71 -8.31
C MET A 144 5.49 12.49 -8.70
N ILE A 145 4.33 12.06 -8.23
CA ILE A 145 3.06 12.76 -8.44
C ILE A 145 2.94 13.88 -7.41
N LYS A 146 2.85 15.12 -7.92
CA LYS A 146 2.89 16.32 -7.08
C LYS A 146 1.66 16.47 -6.20
N SER A 147 1.89 16.95 -4.97
CA SER A 147 0.84 17.26 -3.98
C SER A 147 -0.05 16.06 -3.67
N THR A 148 0.53 14.87 -3.67
CA THR A 148 -0.12 13.62 -3.28
C THR A 148 0.70 12.88 -2.24
N LYS A 149 0.03 12.02 -1.48
CA LYS A 149 0.65 11.19 -0.45
C LYS A 149 0.48 9.71 -0.78
N HIS A 150 -0.15 8.93 0.07
CA HIS A 150 -0.23 7.48 -0.08
C HIS A 150 -1.18 7.02 -1.19
N LEU A 151 -2.16 7.84 -1.56
CA LEU A 151 -3.20 7.49 -2.52
C LEU A 151 -3.23 8.47 -3.72
N PRO A 152 -2.15 8.58 -4.51
CA PRO A 152 -2.09 9.51 -5.63
C PRO A 152 -3.21 9.30 -6.67
N GLN A 153 -3.70 8.07 -6.83
CA GLN A 153 -4.81 7.75 -7.72
C GLN A 153 -6.15 8.37 -7.27
N ILE A 154 -6.29 8.74 -5.99
CA ILE A 154 -7.46 9.45 -5.46
C ILE A 154 -7.23 10.97 -5.51
N GLU A 155 -6.02 11.42 -5.14
CA GLU A 155 -5.72 12.85 -5.04
C GLU A 155 -5.45 13.53 -6.39
N ALA A 156 -4.85 12.80 -7.33
CA ALA A 156 -4.50 13.31 -8.65
C ALA A 156 -4.78 12.28 -9.76
N PRO A 157 -6.04 11.83 -9.93
CA PRO A 157 -6.39 10.75 -10.85
C PRO A 157 -5.99 11.03 -12.30
N GLU A 158 -6.05 12.31 -12.73
CA GLU A 158 -5.68 12.70 -14.09
C GLU A 158 -4.18 12.51 -14.35
N GLN A 159 -3.32 12.91 -13.40
CA GLN A 159 -1.87 12.73 -13.52
C GLN A 159 -1.48 11.25 -13.52
N VAL A 160 -2.11 10.47 -12.65
CA VAL A 160 -1.88 9.01 -12.60
C VAL A 160 -2.35 8.36 -13.90
N LEU A 161 -3.52 8.74 -14.43
CA LEU A 161 -4.04 8.20 -15.69
C LEU A 161 -3.14 8.56 -16.88
N GLU A 162 -2.61 9.78 -16.92
CA GLU A 162 -1.66 10.21 -17.95
C GLU A 162 -0.38 9.35 -17.91
N ALA A 163 0.21 9.16 -16.74
CA ALA A 163 1.38 8.30 -16.58
C ALA A 163 1.10 6.84 -16.97
N VAL A 164 -0.07 6.31 -16.60
CA VAL A 164 -0.52 4.97 -17.01
C VAL A 164 -0.60 4.86 -18.54
N ASN A 165 -1.24 5.83 -19.19
CA ASN A 165 -1.40 5.82 -20.64
C ASN A 165 -0.05 5.92 -21.35
N ILE A 166 0.83 6.80 -20.92
CA ILE A 166 2.18 6.94 -21.49
C ILE A 166 2.95 5.62 -21.36
N PHE A 167 2.97 5.04 -20.16
CA PHE A 167 3.74 3.84 -19.92
C PHE A 167 3.22 2.60 -20.65
N PHE A 168 1.91 2.42 -20.77
CA PHE A 168 1.33 1.25 -21.44
C PHE A 168 1.11 1.43 -22.93
N ALA A 169 1.10 2.67 -23.48
CA ALA A 169 0.98 2.93 -24.90
C ALA A 169 2.34 2.89 -25.65
N SER A 170 3.44 3.12 -24.95
CA SER A 170 4.81 3.02 -25.49
C SER A 170 5.22 1.55 -25.62
#